data_5b2e350ba1b7b14bfc7bcd32e023cace
#
_entry.id   5b2e350ba1b7b14bfc7bcd32e023cace
#
_cell.length_a   1.000
_cell.length_b   1.000
_cell.length_c   1.000
_cell.angle_alpha   90.00
_cell.angle_beta   90.00
_cell.angle_gamma   90.00
#
_symmetry.space_group_name_H-M   'P 1'
#
loop_
_entity.id
_entity.type
_entity.pdbx_description
1 polymer ?
#
loop_
_entity_poly.entity_id
_entity_poly.type
_entity_poly.pdbx_seq_one_letter_code
_entity_poly.pdbx_strand_id
1 'polypeptide(L)'
;MINHITLILIFGLAFWSCEDPATIEIKNAINLIDNDAYYFLDVRTTEEHKIKSIPDTDCIPVQEIEKRIVELDKYRDKKIIVYCRSGNRSGTATKILNENGFKAFNMLGGMNGWKGEVVNQESELHLND
;
A
#
# COMPACT_ATOMS: atom_id res chain seq x y z
N MET A 1 -45.65 46.17 10.86
CA MET A 1 -44.77 45.13 11.45
C MET A 1 -44.12 44.37 10.32
N ILE A 2 -42.84 44.64 10.06
CA ILE A 2 -42.09 43.98 9.00
C ILE A 2 -41.18 42.98 9.69
N ASN A 3 -41.47 41.68 9.53
CA ASN A 3 -40.58 40.60 9.99
C ASN A 3 -39.44 40.44 9.02
N HIS A 4 -38.27 40.85 9.42
CA HIS A 4 -37.02 40.52 8.73
C HIS A 4 -36.62 39.08 9.08
N ILE A 5 -36.91 38.14 8.18
CA ILE A 5 -36.33 36.80 8.23
C ILE A 5 -34.90 36.91 7.68
N THR A 6 -33.96 36.93 8.60
CA THR A 6 -32.53 36.87 8.25
C THR A 6 -32.21 35.45 7.77
N LEU A 7 -32.10 35.29 6.46
CA LEU A 7 -31.65 34.05 5.84
C LEU A 7 -30.13 33.91 6.09
N ILE A 8 -29.76 33.13 7.09
CA ILE A 8 -28.34 32.74 7.31
C ILE A 8 -27.99 31.71 6.28
N LEU A 9 -27.30 32.14 5.21
CA LEU A 9 -26.63 31.29 4.28
C LEU A 9 -25.38 30.66 5.01
N ILE A 10 -25.56 29.46 5.51
CA ILE A 10 -24.42 28.66 5.98
C ILE A 10 -23.67 28.19 4.74
N PHE A 11 -22.63 28.93 4.38
CA PHE A 11 -21.64 28.49 3.40
C PHE A 11 -20.86 27.36 4.07
N GLY A 12 -21.25 26.10 3.82
CA GLY A 12 -20.50 24.93 4.17
C GLY A 12 -19.20 24.96 3.39
N LEU A 13 -18.12 25.41 4.03
CA LEU A 13 -16.77 25.17 3.56
C LEU A 13 -16.55 23.67 3.61
N ALA A 14 -16.68 23.01 2.47
CA ALA A 14 -16.20 21.67 2.30
C ALA A 14 -14.67 21.72 2.42
N PHE A 15 -14.16 21.45 3.61
CA PHE A 15 -12.75 21.14 3.80
C PHE A 15 -12.49 19.83 3.07
N TRP A 16 -11.89 19.91 1.90
CA TRP A 16 -11.23 18.77 1.29
C TRP A 16 -10.00 18.47 2.14
N SER A 17 -10.19 17.61 3.10
CA SER A 17 -9.11 17.00 3.83
C SER A 17 -8.37 16.10 2.84
N CYS A 18 -7.15 16.50 2.42
CA CYS A 18 -6.18 15.57 1.89
C CYS A 18 -5.83 14.63 3.06
N GLU A 19 -6.54 13.49 3.14
CA GLU A 19 -6.12 12.45 4.07
C GLU A 19 -4.80 11.88 3.56
N ASP A 20 -3.78 11.93 4.41
CA ASP A 20 -2.54 11.22 4.14
C ASP A 20 -2.87 9.74 3.95
N PRO A 21 -2.19 9.05 3.02
CA PRO A 21 -2.45 7.64 2.82
C PRO A 21 -2.28 6.87 4.13
N ALA A 22 -3.15 5.90 4.39
CA ALA A 22 -3.05 5.03 5.55
C ALA A 22 -1.65 4.40 5.60
N THR A 23 -1.03 4.37 6.78
CA THR A 23 0.34 3.90 6.99
C THR A 23 0.39 2.80 8.04
N ILE A 24 1.44 1.97 7.95
CA ILE A 24 1.79 0.99 8.95
C ILE A 24 3.29 1.00 9.19
N GLU A 25 3.71 0.91 10.43
CA GLU A 25 5.13 0.79 10.78
C GLU A 25 5.62 -0.66 10.55
N ILE A 26 6.90 -0.80 10.18
CA ILE A 26 7.52 -2.12 9.92
C ILE A 26 7.36 -3.06 11.13
N LYS A 27 7.56 -2.57 12.34
CA LYS A 27 7.43 -3.40 13.56
C LYS A 27 6.05 -4.04 13.71
N ASN A 28 5.01 -3.40 13.19
CA ASN A 28 3.65 -3.94 13.18
C ASN A 28 3.43 -4.82 11.95
N ALA A 29 3.90 -4.41 10.78
CA ALA A 29 3.76 -5.15 9.54
C ALA A 29 4.43 -6.53 9.60
N ILE A 30 5.59 -6.63 10.23
CA ILE A 30 6.35 -7.89 10.35
C ILE A 30 5.55 -8.99 11.09
N ASN A 31 4.68 -8.61 12.01
CA ASN A 31 3.82 -9.55 12.73
C ASN A 31 2.59 -10.00 11.92
N LEU A 32 2.36 -9.41 10.77
CA LEU A 32 1.20 -9.68 9.91
C LEU A 32 1.54 -10.56 8.70
N ILE A 33 2.82 -10.91 8.50
CA ILE A 33 3.28 -11.62 7.31
C ILE A 33 2.58 -12.98 7.12
N ASP A 34 2.30 -13.69 8.20
CA ASP A 34 1.64 -14.99 8.19
C ASP A 34 0.13 -14.91 8.49
N ASN A 35 -0.43 -13.71 8.49
CA ASN A 35 -1.85 -13.51 8.78
C ASN A 35 -2.65 -13.43 7.47
N ASP A 36 -3.53 -14.40 7.24
CA ASP A 36 -4.35 -14.53 6.03
C ASP A 36 -5.32 -13.36 5.77
N ALA A 37 -5.57 -12.50 6.77
CA ALA A 37 -6.36 -11.29 6.61
C ALA A 37 -5.60 -10.17 5.89
N TYR A 38 -4.29 -10.34 5.67
CA TYR A 38 -3.40 -9.38 5.05
C TYR A 38 -2.74 -9.94 3.79
N TYR A 39 -2.45 -9.06 2.87
CA TYR A 39 -1.72 -9.34 1.64
C TYR A 39 -0.63 -8.30 1.45
N PHE A 40 0.59 -8.74 1.15
CA PHE A 40 1.73 -7.85 0.94
C PHE A 40 1.97 -7.67 -0.56
N LEU A 41 2.11 -6.43 -1.00
CA LEU A 41 2.33 -6.06 -2.39
C LEU A 41 3.60 -5.22 -2.54
N ASP A 42 4.55 -5.72 -3.34
CA ASP A 42 5.73 -4.98 -3.76
C ASP A 42 5.40 -4.09 -4.97
N VAL A 43 5.66 -2.80 -4.86
CA VAL A 43 5.43 -1.85 -5.97
C VAL A 43 6.73 -1.26 -6.52
N ARG A 44 7.84 -1.92 -6.22
CA ARG A 44 9.15 -1.63 -6.82
C ARG A 44 9.21 -2.15 -8.26
N THR A 45 10.38 -2.03 -8.89
CA THR A 45 10.61 -2.68 -10.18
C THR A 45 10.67 -4.21 -10.05
N THR A 46 10.40 -4.90 -11.14
CA THR A 46 10.51 -6.37 -11.20
C THR A 46 11.94 -6.82 -10.90
N GLU A 47 12.94 -6.07 -11.33
CA GLU A 47 14.35 -6.34 -11.06
C GLU A 47 14.69 -6.25 -9.56
N GLU A 48 14.22 -5.18 -8.89
CA GLU A 48 14.39 -5.04 -7.44
C GLU A 48 13.75 -6.21 -6.69
N HIS A 49 12.55 -6.61 -7.10
CA HIS A 49 11.81 -7.73 -6.50
C HIS A 49 12.57 -9.05 -6.64
N LYS A 50 13.13 -9.35 -7.82
CA LYS A 50 13.91 -10.55 -8.08
C LYS A 50 15.19 -10.62 -7.24
N ILE A 51 15.87 -9.49 -7.10
CA ILE A 51 17.13 -9.43 -6.32
C ILE A 51 16.84 -9.74 -4.85
N LYS A 52 15.82 -9.10 -4.28
CA LYS A 52 15.48 -9.26 -2.86
C LYS A 52 14.05 -8.82 -2.61
N SER A 53 13.23 -9.66 -2.00
CA SER A 53 11.84 -9.32 -1.65
C SER A 53 11.39 -10.00 -0.35
N ILE A 54 10.27 -9.54 0.18
CA ILE A 54 9.56 -10.25 1.25
C ILE A 54 9.00 -11.54 0.64
N PRO A 55 9.15 -12.71 1.33
CA PRO A 55 8.66 -13.99 0.80
C PRO A 55 7.18 -13.97 0.45
N ASP A 56 6.81 -14.72 -0.59
CA ASP A 56 5.41 -14.94 -1.02
C ASP A 56 4.64 -13.66 -1.36
N THR A 57 5.34 -12.64 -1.86
CA THR A 57 4.73 -11.39 -2.30
C THR A 57 4.76 -11.25 -3.81
N ASP A 58 3.68 -10.69 -4.37
CA ASP A 58 3.63 -10.32 -5.78
C ASP A 58 4.25 -8.94 -6.00
N CYS A 59 4.66 -8.68 -7.23
CA CYS A 59 5.21 -7.39 -7.64
C CYS A 59 4.37 -6.79 -8.78
N ILE A 60 3.86 -5.59 -8.53
CA ILE A 60 3.26 -4.74 -9.55
C ILE A 60 3.92 -3.38 -9.45
N PRO A 61 4.83 -3.01 -10.36
CA PRO A 61 5.47 -1.70 -10.34
C PRO A 61 4.45 -0.56 -10.24
N VAL A 62 4.76 0.48 -9.47
CA VAL A 62 3.80 1.56 -9.17
C VAL A 62 3.20 2.19 -10.43
N GLN A 63 3.98 2.29 -11.52
CA GLN A 63 3.53 2.85 -12.80
C GLN A 63 2.45 1.97 -13.49
N GLU A 64 2.35 0.70 -13.12
CA GLU A 64 1.43 -0.27 -13.70
C GLU A 64 0.19 -0.53 -12.85
N ILE A 65 0.12 0.02 -11.64
CA ILE A 65 -0.97 -0.25 -10.68
C ILE A 65 -2.34 0.03 -11.30
N GLU A 66 -2.53 1.19 -11.92
CA GLU A 66 -3.84 1.56 -12.50
C GLU A 66 -4.27 0.60 -13.61
N LYS A 67 -3.33 0.18 -14.46
CA LYS A 67 -3.62 -0.75 -15.57
C LYS A 67 -3.91 -2.17 -15.10
N ARG A 68 -3.31 -2.57 -14.00
CA ARG A 68 -3.32 -3.94 -13.48
C ARG A 68 -4.16 -4.11 -12.22
N ILE A 69 -4.91 -3.10 -11.86
CA ILE A 69 -5.66 -3.08 -10.59
C ILE A 69 -6.67 -4.25 -10.49
N VAL A 70 -7.21 -4.70 -11.60
CA VAL A 70 -8.14 -5.85 -11.65
C VAL A 70 -7.49 -7.15 -11.17
N GLU A 71 -6.17 -7.29 -11.28
CA GLU A 71 -5.43 -8.46 -10.76
C GLU A 71 -5.51 -8.56 -9.23
N LEU A 72 -5.82 -7.46 -8.56
CA LEU A 72 -5.94 -7.37 -7.10
C LEU A 72 -7.38 -7.59 -6.60
N ASP A 73 -8.36 -7.72 -7.46
CA ASP A 73 -9.78 -7.88 -7.06
C ASP A 73 -10.01 -9.05 -6.11
N LYS A 74 -9.24 -10.11 -6.25
CA LYS A 74 -9.26 -11.27 -5.34
C LYS A 74 -8.84 -10.96 -3.90
N TYR A 75 -8.25 -9.80 -3.65
CA TYR A 75 -7.79 -9.35 -2.33
C TYR A 75 -8.63 -8.21 -1.74
N ARG A 76 -9.82 -7.92 -2.31
CA ARG A 76 -10.68 -6.83 -1.82
C ARG A 76 -11.19 -7.03 -0.40
N ASP A 77 -11.28 -8.26 0.07
CA ASP A 77 -11.65 -8.64 1.43
C ASP A 77 -10.47 -8.60 2.41
N LYS A 78 -9.25 -8.41 1.92
CA LYS A 78 -8.02 -8.34 2.71
C LYS A 78 -7.54 -6.91 2.87
N LYS A 79 -6.73 -6.68 3.90
CA LYS A 79 -5.93 -5.46 4.02
C LYS A 79 -4.63 -5.65 3.24
N ILE A 80 -4.29 -4.69 2.39
CA ILE A 80 -3.10 -4.75 1.54
C ILE A 80 -2.00 -3.91 2.18
N ILE A 81 -0.89 -4.54 2.55
CA ILE A 81 0.32 -3.86 2.98
C ILE A 81 1.18 -3.62 1.74
N VAL A 82 1.35 -2.35 1.38
CA VAL A 82 2.08 -1.94 0.17
C VAL A 82 3.49 -1.51 0.58
N TYR A 83 4.51 -2.05 -0.08
CA TYR A 83 5.87 -1.68 0.21
C TYR A 83 6.69 -1.36 -1.05
N CYS A 84 7.67 -0.51 -0.86
CA CYS A 84 8.72 -0.23 -1.84
C CYS A 84 10.07 -0.19 -1.13
N ARG A 85 11.03 0.56 -1.64
CA ARG A 85 12.36 0.68 -1.04
C ARG A 85 12.34 1.55 0.22
N SER A 86 11.70 2.72 0.18
CA SER A 86 11.74 3.75 1.23
C SER A 86 10.36 4.21 1.73
N GLY A 87 9.28 3.88 1.02
CA GLY A 87 7.91 4.30 1.34
C GLY A 87 7.30 5.34 0.39
N ASN A 88 8.06 5.91 -0.57
CA ASN A 88 7.54 6.94 -1.49
C ASN A 88 6.64 6.34 -2.57
N ARG A 89 7.13 5.39 -3.35
CA ARG A 89 6.36 4.70 -4.40
C ARG A 89 5.15 3.97 -3.81
N SER A 90 5.33 3.32 -2.67
CA SER A 90 4.24 2.63 -1.97
C SER A 90 3.19 3.58 -1.41
N GLY A 91 3.57 4.81 -1.01
CA GLY A 91 2.61 5.86 -0.64
C GLY A 91 1.69 6.23 -1.81
N THR A 92 2.26 6.43 -2.99
CA THR A 92 1.50 6.69 -4.23
C THR A 92 0.58 5.52 -4.57
N ALA A 93 1.09 4.29 -4.55
CA ALA A 93 0.29 3.10 -4.84
C ALA A 93 -0.85 2.89 -3.83
N THR A 94 -0.59 3.12 -2.54
CA THR A 94 -1.61 3.03 -1.48
C THR A 94 -2.76 3.99 -1.73
N LYS A 95 -2.46 5.21 -2.13
CA LYS A 95 -3.49 6.20 -2.47
C LYS A 95 -4.36 5.74 -3.65
N ILE A 96 -3.73 5.27 -4.73
CA ILE A 96 -4.43 4.75 -5.91
C ILE A 96 -5.36 3.58 -5.51
N LEU A 97 -4.85 2.64 -4.74
CA LEU A 97 -5.61 1.48 -4.28
C LEU A 97 -6.83 1.89 -3.44
N ASN A 98 -6.66 2.78 -2.47
CA ASN A 98 -7.75 3.24 -1.62
C ASN A 98 -8.80 4.05 -2.38
N GLU A 99 -8.40 4.84 -3.38
CA GLU A 99 -9.31 5.53 -4.29
C GLU A 99 -10.16 4.56 -5.14
N ASN A 100 -9.68 3.33 -5.33
CA ASN A 100 -10.36 2.25 -6.04
C ASN A 100 -11.07 1.22 -5.11
N GLY A 101 -11.27 1.59 -3.84
CA GLY A 101 -12.07 0.81 -2.89
C GLY A 101 -11.33 -0.31 -2.18
N PHE A 102 -10.01 -0.41 -2.31
CA PHE A 102 -9.19 -1.33 -1.53
C PHE A 102 -8.91 -0.80 -0.11
N LYS A 103 -8.45 -1.67 0.76
CA LYS A 103 -7.99 -1.35 2.12
C LYS A 103 -6.48 -1.47 2.15
N ALA A 104 -5.78 -0.43 1.71
CA ALA A 104 -4.33 -0.44 1.55
C ALA A 104 -3.63 0.44 2.60
N PHE A 105 -2.44 0.02 2.99
CA PHE A 105 -1.58 0.68 3.97
C PHE A 105 -0.16 0.77 3.44
N ASN A 106 0.43 1.95 3.48
CA ASN A 106 1.82 2.16 3.12
C ASN A 106 2.75 1.70 4.26
N MET A 107 3.62 0.73 3.99
CA MET A 107 4.65 0.32 4.94
C MET A 107 5.77 1.35 4.98
N LEU A 108 5.80 2.15 6.05
CA LEU A 108 6.81 3.19 6.23
C LEU A 108 8.20 2.60 6.36
N GLY A 109 9.16 3.20 5.67
CA GLY A 109 10.56 2.76 5.67
C GLY A 109 10.88 1.64 4.66
N GLY A 110 9.89 0.92 4.16
CA GLY A 110 10.03 -0.07 3.09
C GLY A 110 11.11 -1.13 3.34
N MET A 111 11.68 -1.64 2.25
CA MET A 111 12.75 -2.65 2.33
C MET A 111 14.01 -2.16 3.04
N ASN A 112 14.29 -0.86 3.02
CA ASN A 112 15.44 -0.29 3.77
C ASN A 112 15.35 -0.56 5.27
N GLY A 113 14.17 -0.55 5.83
CA GLY A 113 13.93 -0.78 7.25
C GLY A 113 13.47 -2.20 7.60
N TRP A 114 13.19 -3.06 6.62
CA TRP A 114 12.68 -4.39 6.83
C TRP A 114 13.67 -5.29 7.58
N LYS A 115 13.22 -5.95 8.63
CA LYS A 115 14.02 -6.85 9.50
C LYS A 115 13.55 -8.30 9.47
N GLY A 116 12.46 -8.58 8.74
CA GLY A 116 11.95 -9.94 8.58
C GLY A 116 12.70 -10.75 7.55
N GLU A 117 12.18 -11.93 7.29
CA GLU A 117 12.72 -12.82 6.26
C GLU A 117 12.66 -12.18 4.88
N VAL A 118 13.60 -12.54 4.04
CA VAL A 118 13.67 -12.12 2.63
C VAL A 118 14.04 -13.29 1.75
N VAL A 119 13.59 -13.25 0.51
CA VAL A 119 14.04 -14.13 -0.58
C VAL A 119 15.06 -13.37 -1.40
N ASN A 120 16.21 -13.97 -1.66
CA ASN A 120 17.28 -13.47 -2.53
C ASN A 120 17.47 -14.42 -3.70
N GLN A 121 17.76 -13.89 -4.88
CA GLN A 121 18.05 -14.70 -6.06
C GLN A 121 19.24 -15.65 -5.87
N GLU A 122 20.21 -15.30 -5.02
CA GLU A 122 21.36 -16.15 -4.69
C GLU A 122 21.00 -17.40 -3.88
N SER A 123 19.90 -17.36 -3.11
CA SER A 123 19.49 -18.53 -2.30
C SER A 123 18.85 -19.63 -3.13
N GLU A 124 18.34 -19.34 -4.32
CA GLU A 124 17.76 -20.33 -5.22
C GLU A 124 18.82 -21.12 -6.00
N LEU A 125 20.02 -20.54 -6.21
CA LEU A 125 21.11 -21.19 -6.92
C LEU A 125 21.79 -22.30 -6.10
N HIS A 126 21.72 -22.25 -4.78
CA HIS A 126 22.33 -23.25 -3.88
C HIS A 126 21.42 -24.44 -3.54
N LEU A 127 20.16 -24.42 -3.94
CA LEU A 127 19.20 -25.51 -3.69
C LEU A 127 19.15 -26.53 -4.83
N ASN A 128 19.87 -26.28 -5.95
CA ASN A 128 19.87 -27.14 -7.14
C ASN A 128 21.24 -27.85 -7.41
N ASP A 129 22.17 -27.84 -6.44
CA ASP A 129 23.43 -28.59 -6.50
C ASP A 129 23.36 -29.86 -5.65
#